data_d585b8783388a50eb20c4bc01e5ce23e
#
_entry.id   d585b8783388a50eb20c4bc01e5ce23e
#
_cell.length_a   1.000
_cell.length_b   1.000
_cell.length_c   1.000
_cell.angle_alpha   90.00
_cell.angle_beta   90.00
_cell.angle_gamma   90.00
#
_symmetry.space_group_name_H-M   'P 1'
#
loop_
_entity.id
_entity.type
_entity.pdbx_description
1 polymer ?
#
loop_
_entity_poly.entity_id
_entity_poly.type
_entity_poly.pdbx_seq_one_letter_code
_entity_poly.pdbx_strand_id
1 'polypeptide(L)'
;MTHSDLSRRGLIAGAAGVAAAPLLAGPAFAQAKPITLLNVSYDPTRELYKDINAAFAAYWKGKTGEVLDIKQSHGGSGKQARAVIDGLQADVVTLALAGDIDEIAARAKLLPANWQTRLPNNSTPYTSTIVFLVRKGNPWKIHDWADLVKPGVGVIVSNPKTSGGARWAYLAAYAYGQKQGGEAAARAYITRLYKNVPVLGAGARDATTTFAQRNIGDVLLSWENEAFLTIEEFGANYDIVYPSSSILAEPPVALLDKNVDRHKTRTVATGYLNFLYSPLAQDIIGKHHYRPRDPAAATKYAASFKQIPMVTIDQAFGGWKKAQATHFADGGLFDQIYKPA
;
A
#
# COMPACT_ATOMS: atom_id res chain seq x y z
N MET A 1 50.69 -65.03 1.70
CA MET A 1 50.97 -66.19 2.60
C MET A 1 49.92 -66.18 3.66
N THR A 2 49.11 -67.15 3.54
CA THR A 2 48.48 -68.12 4.41
C THR A 2 47.29 -67.54 5.19
N HIS A 3 46.06 -67.86 4.77
CA HIS A 3 45.23 -69.04 4.98
C HIS A 3 45.06 -69.37 6.46
N SER A 4 43.83 -69.35 7.00
CA SER A 4 42.89 -70.49 7.15
C SER A 4 41.79 -70.06 8.10
N ASP A 5 40.55 -70.12 7.73
CA ASP A 5 39.58 -71.22 7.72
C ASP A 5 38.99 -71.60 9.07
N LEU A 6 37.63 -71.49 9.06
CA LEU A 6 36.60 -72.34 9.61
C LEU A 6 36.52 -72.65 11.12
N SER A 7 35.36 -72.42 11.74
CA SER A 7 34.50 -73.51 12.11
C SER A 7 33.13 -73.07 12.65
N ARG A 8 32.14 -73.80 12.15
CA ARG A 8 30.72 -73.78 12.56
C ARG A 8 30.53 -74.60 13.85
N ARG A 9 29.49 -74.25 14.57
CA ARG A 9 28.56 -75.10 15.38
C ARG A 9 28.43 -74.71 16.85
N GLY A 10 27.14 -74.67 17.21
CA GLY A 10 26.60 -74.84 18.56
C GLY A 10 25.62 -73.70 18.95
N LEU A 11 24.43 -73.74 18.55
CA LEU A 11 23.15 -74.33 19.09
C LEU A 11 22.85 -73.90 20.54
N ILE A 12 21.62 -73.38 20.68
CA ILE A 12 20.59 -73.62 21.70
C ILE A 12 20.11 -72.33 22.41
N ALA A 13 18.88 -71.94 21.99
CA ALA A 13 17.65 -71.64 22.72
C ALA A 13 17.72 -70.79 23.98
N GLY A 14 17.04 -69.65 23.87
CA GLY A 14 16.56 -68.88 24.96
C GLY A 14 15.41 -67.98 24.45
N ALA A 15 14.19 -68.56 24.42
CA ALA A 15 12.97 -67.76 24.12
C ALA A 15 12.66 -66.88 25.31
N ALA A 16 12.99 -65.59 25.20
CA ALA A 16 12.41 -64.49 26.05
C ALA A 16 11.39 -63.80 25.25
N GLY A 17 10.10 -64.02 25.54
CA GLY A 17 8.98 -63.31 24.95
C GLY A 17 9.01 -61.82 25.36
N VAL A 18 9.37 -60.99 24.42
CA VAL A 18 9.12 -59.53 24.55
C VAL A 18 7.67 -59.29 24.11
N ALA A 19 6.80 -59.10 25.10
CA ALA A 19 5.45 -58.61 24.87
C ALA A 19 5.55 -57.20 24.20
N ALA A 20 5.31 -57.16 22.90
CA ALA A 20 5.13 -55.88 22.18
C ALA A 20 3.83 -55.27 22.67
N ALA A 21 3.95 -54.28 23.56
CA ALA A 21 2.83 -53.38 23.85
C ALA A 21 2.47 -52.61 22.55
N PRO A 22 1.21 -52.58 22.10
CA PRO A 22 0.81 -51.77 21.01
C PRO A 22 0.96 -50.29 21.45
N LEU A 23 1.93 -49.59 20.87
CA LEU A 23 1.97 -48.12 20.90
C LEU A 23 0.66 -47.66 20.29
N LEU A 24 -0.28 -47.24 21.14
CA LEU A 24 -1.45 -46.48 20.72
C LEU A 24 -0.91 -45.20 20.09
N ALA A 25 -0.65 -45.21 18.79
CA ALA A 25 -0.48 -44.01 17.99
C ALA A 25 -1.80 -43.26 18.12
N GLY A 26 -1.82 -42.26 19.01
CA GLY A 26 -2.92 -41.29 19.08
C GLY A 26 -3.16 -40.71 17.68
N PRO A 27 -4.38 -40.34 17.34
CA PRO A 27 -4.69 -39.79 16.05
C PRO A 27 -3.75 -38.59 15.81
N ALA A 28 -2.85 -38.72 14.84
CA ALA A 28 -2.09 -37.60 14.34
C ALA A 28 -3.13 -36.61 13.77
N PHE A 29 -3.47 -35.57 14.54
CA PHE A 29 -4.26 -34.49 14.01
C PHE A 29 -3.49 -33.93 12.84
N ALA A 30 -3.90 -34.29 11.64
CA ALA A 30 -3.39 -33.65 10.41
C ALA A 30 -3.62 -32.17 10.56
N GLN A 31 -2.54 -31.43 10.73
CA GLN A 31 -2.61 -29.97 10.87
C GLN A 31 -3.28 -29.44 9.60
N ALA A 32 -4.46 -28.85 9.74
CA ALA A 32 -5.21 -28.35 8.60
C ALA A 32 -4.32 -27.38 7.80
N LYS A 33 -4.30 -27.53 6.48
CA LYS A 33 -3.50 -26.67 5.60
C LYS A 33 -3.95 -25.22 5.80
N PRO A 34 -3.02 -24.25 5.97
CA PRO A 34 -3.37 -22.86 6.10
C PRO A 34 -4.22 -22.36 4.94
N ILE A 35 -5.22 -21.52 5.22
CA ILE A 35 -5.97 -20.80 4.20
C ILE A 35 -5.07 -19.66 3.70
N THR A 36 -4.78 -19.64 2.40
CA THR A 36 -3.95 -18.61 1.79
C THR A 36 -4.84 -17.48 1.26
N LEU A 37 -4.51 -16.24 1.63
CA LEU A 37 -5.04 -15.02 1.02
C LEU A 37 -3.93 -14.27 0.31
N LEU A 38 -4.24 -13.64 -0.82
CA LEU A 38 -3.36 -12.68 -1.47
C LEU A 38 -3.97 -11.28 -1.41
N ASN A 39 -3.29 -10.37 -0.68
CA ASN A 39 -3.56 -8.95 -0.70
C ASN A 39 -2.62 -8.24 -1.69
N VAL A 40 -3.17 -7.60 -2.70
CA VAL A 40 -2.42 -6.75 -3.64
C VAL A 40 -2.57 -5.30 -3.24
N SER A 41 -1.46 -4.66 -2.88
CA SER A 41 -1.42 -3.33 -2.28
C SER A 41 -0.42 -2.39 -2.98
N TYR A 42 -0.26 -1.18 -2.48
CA TYR A 42 0.67 -0.18 -2.99
C TYR A 42 1.81 0.08 -2.00
N ASP A 43 2.93 0.65 -2.49
CA ASP A 43 4.21 0.71 -1.76
C ASP A 43 4.14 1.26 -0.33
N PRO A 44 3.48 2.41 -0.05
CA PRO A 44 3.46 3.01 1.29
C PRO A 44 2.83 2.16 2.40
N THR A 45 2.07 1.12 2.04
CA THR A 45 1.34 0.28 3.00
C THR A 45 2.08 -0.99 3.40
N ARG A 46 3.29 -1.20 2.94
CA ARG A 46 4.05 -2.44 3.14
C ARG A 46 4.18 -2.82 4.61
N GLU A 47 4.61 -1.88 5.43
CA GLU A 47 4.81 -2.04 6.86
C GLU A 47 3.45 -2.15 7.59
N LEU A 48 2.49 -1.32 7.22
CA LEU A 48 1.12 -1.37 7.75
C LEU A 48 0.50 -2.76 7.59
N TYR A 49 0.48 -3.29 6.36
CA TYR A 49 -0.15 -4.59 6.12
C TYR A 49 0.64 -5.77 6.68
N LYS A 50 1.92 -5.65 6.95
CA LYS A 50 2.66 -6.63 7.73
C LYS A 50 2.05 -6.81 9.12
N ASP A 51 1.81 -5.71 9.83
CA ASP A 51 1.25 -5.73 11.18
C ASP A 51 -0.25 -6.07 11.18
N ILE A 52 -1.02 -5.53 10.24
CA ILE A 52 -2.44 -5.88 10.04
C ILE A 52 -2.61 -7.38 9.80
N ASN A 53 -1.80 -7.97 8.92
CA ASN A 53 -1.89 -9.39 8.60
C ASN A 53 -1.59 -10.27 9.81
N ALA A 54 -0.56 -9.92 10.59
CA ALA A 54 -0.24 -10.63 11.84
C ALA A 54 -1.39 -10.54 12.86
N ALA A 55 -1.94 -9.34 13.06
CA ALA A 55 -3.05 -9.10 13.97
C ALA A 55 -4.33 -9.82 13.51
N PHE A 56 -4.64 -9.75 12.22
CA PHE A 56 -5.82 -10.45 11.68
C PHE A 56 -5.67 -11.97 11.75
N ALA A 57 -4.50 -12.52 11.42
CA ALA A 57 -4.27 -13.97 11.51
C ALA A 57 -4.45 -14.49 12.95
N ALA A 58 -3.96 -13.75 13.95
CA ALA A 58 -4.17 -14.08 15.36
C ALA A 58 -5.64 -13.99 15.76
N TYR A 59 -6.33 -12.91 15.38
CA TYR A 59 -7.76 -12.71 15.62
C TYR A 59 -8.61 -13.84 14.99
N TRP A 60 -8.34 -14.16 13.72
CA TRP A 60 -9.07 -15.17 12.99
C TRP A 60 -8.89 -16.56 13.58
N LYS A 61 -7.64 -16.92 13.90
CA LYS A 61 -7.32 -18.18 14.57
C LYS A 61 -8.03 -18.32 15.93
N GLY A 62 -8.03 -17.25 16.73
CA GLY A 62 -8.74 -17.24 18.00
C GLY A 62 -10.26 -17.42 17.87
N LYS A 63 -10.84 -16.90 16.78
CA LYS A 63 -12.29 -16.95 16.53
C LYS A 63 -12.75 -18.26 15.88
N THR A 64 -11.95 -18.83 14.98
CA THR A 64 -12.37 -19.96 14.11
C THR A 64 -11.53 -21.21 14.27
N GLY A 65 -10.33 -21.13 14.86
CA GLY A 65 -9.34 -22.19 14.89
C GLY A 65 -8.54 -22.31 13.59
N GLU A 66 -8.91 -21.60 12.52
CA GLU A 66 -8.25 -21.68 11.22
C GLU A 66 -6.93 -20.90 11.20
N VAL A 67 -5.92 -21.48 10.53
CA VAL A 67 -4.61 -20.85 10.34
C VAL A 67 -4.57 -20.14 8.99
N LEU A 68 -4.09 -18.92 8.96
CA LEU A 68 -3.98 -18.11 7.75
C LEU A 68 -2.53 -17.93 7.31
N ASP A 69 -2.32 -17.91 5.99
CA ASP A 69 -1.09 -17.49 5.32
C ASP A 69 -1.43 -16.33 4.39
N ILE A 70 -1.24 -15.09 4.87
CA ILE A 70 -1.61 -13.90 4.12
C ILE A 70 -0.40 -13.39 3.35
N LYS A 71 -0.43 -13.59 2.04
CA LYS A 71 0.58 -13.12 1.09
C LYS A 71 0.32 -11.66 0.72
N GLN A 72 1.39 -10.96 0.38
CA GLN A 72 1.34 -9.55 -0.03
C GLN A 72 2.06 -9.35 -1.36
N SER A 73 1.50 -8.48 -2.21
CA SER A 73 2.19 -7.93 -3.37
C SER A 73 2.13 -6.41 -3.28
N HIS A 74 3.29 -5.74 -3.37
CA HIS A 74 3.41 -4.29 -3.28
C HIS A 74 4.12 -3.70 -4.49
N GLY A 75 3.75 -2.48 -4.85
CA GLY A 75 4.32 -1.73 -5.97
C GLY A 75 3.54 -0.45 -6.22
N GLY A 76 3.80 0.23 -7.32
CA GLY A 76 2.96 1.35 -7.74
C GLY A 76 1.51 0.90 -7.96
N SER A 77 0.53 1.61 -7.40
CA SER A 77 -0.88 1.21 -7.38
C SER A 77 -1.45 0.89 -8.77
N GLY A 78 -1.21 1.74 -9.76
CA GLY A 78 -1.64 1.48 -11.14
C GLY A 78 -0.92 0.28 -11.78
N LYS A 79 0.34 0.00 -11.41
CA LYS A 79 1.06 -1.21 -11.82
C LYS A 79 0.43 -2.47 -11.18
N GLN A 80 0.06 -2.39 -9.90
CA GLN A 80 -0.61 -3.48 -9.19
C GLN A 80 -2.01 -3.76 -9.75
N ALA A 81 -2.79 -2.71 -10.04
CA ALA A 81 -4.09 -2.88 -10.69
C ALA A 81 -3.95 -3.59 -12.04
N ARG A 82 -2.96 -3.21 -12.84
CA ARG A 82 -2.67 -3.84 -14.13
C ARG A 82 -2.30 -5.31 -13.97
N ALA A 83 -1.44 -5.65 -13.00
CA ALA A 83 -1.09 -7.04 -12.72
C ALA A 83 -2.32 -7.89 -12.39
N VAL A 84 -3.28 -7.34 -11.63
CA VAL A 84 -4.56 -8.02 -11.34
C VAL A 84 -5.41 -8.18 -12.61
N ILE A 85 -5.49 -7.14 -13.44
CA ILE A 85 -6.20 -7.22 -14.73
C ILE A 85 -5.58 -8.28 -15.64
N ASP A 86 -4.25 -8.39 -15.65
CA ASP A 86 -3.48 -9.34 -16.45
C ASP A 86 -3.44 -10.75 -15.85
N GLY A 87 -4.15 -10.99 -14.72
CA GLY A 87 -4.38 -12.33 -14.19
C GLY A 87 -3.74 -12.67 -12.84
N LEU A 88 -3.13 -11.72 -12.13
CA LEU A 88 -2.68 -11.96 -10.74
C LEU A 88 -3.89 -12.26 -9.86
N GLN A 89 -3.90 -13.45 -9.26
CA GLN A 89 -5.03 -14.04 -8.56
C GLN A 89 -5.16 -13.50 -7.11
N ALA A 90 -5.37 -12.20 -6.97
CA ALA A 90 -5.60 -11.58 -5.67
C ALA A 90 -6.98 -11.92 -5.12
N ASP A 91 -7.09 -12.07 -3.80
CA ASP A 91 -8.37 -12.19 -3.08
C ASP A 91 -8.93 -10.82 -2.74
N VAL A 92 -8.05 -9.91 -2.31
CA VAL A 92 -8.38 -8.53 -1.98
C VAL A 92 -7.37 -7.58 -2.62
N VAL A 93 -7.83 -6.37 -2.88
CA VAL A 93 -6.98 -5.25 -3.28
C VAL A 93 -7.12 -4.11 -2.28
N THR A 94 -5.99 -3.48 -1.95
CA THR A 94 -5.91 -2.34 -1.02
C THR A 94 -5.04 -1.28 -1.70
N LEU A 95 -5.63 -0.57 -2.68
CA LEU A 95 -4.92 0.29 -3.61
C LEU A 95 -4.95 1.77 -3.20
N ALA A 96 -4.13 2.59 -3.84
CA ALA A 96 -3.98 3.99 -3.48
C ALA A 96 -5.19 4.86 -3.83
N LEU A 97 -6.01 4.46 -4.78
CA LEU A 97 -7.13 5.27 -5.29
C LEU A 97 -8.23 4.43 -5.94
N ALA A 98 -9.46 4.91 -5.88
CA ALA A 98 -10.63 4.19 -6.38
C ALA A 98 -10.56 3.93 -7.89
N GLY A 99 -10.01 4.86 -8.67
CA GLY A 99 -9.88 4.68 -10.12
C GLY A 99 -9.09 3.44 -10.53
N ASP A 100 -8.11 3.00 -9.74
CA ASP A 100 -7.36 1.76 -10.02
C ASP A 100 -8.23 0.51 -9.80
N ILE A 101 -9.14 0.53 -8.81
CA ILE A 101 -10.09 -0.57 -8.56
C ILE A 101 -11.22 -0.53 -9.60
N ASP A 102 -11.67 0.66 -10.01
CA ASP A 102 -12.64 0.83 -11.09
C ASP A 102 -12.14 0.22 -12.41
N GLU A 103 -10.84 0.37 -12.72
CA GLU A 103 -10.23 -0.27 -13.89
C GLU A 103 -10.26 -1.81 -13.78
N ILE A 104 -10.02 -2.37 -12.59
CA ILE A 104 -10.15 -3.82 -12.37
C ILE A 104 -11.61 -4.26 -12.56
N ALA A 105 -12.56 -3.50 -12.02
CA ALA A 105 -13.99 -3.80 -12.17
C ALA A 105 -14.44 -3.75 -13.65
N ALA A 106 -14.02 -2.72 -14.37
CA ALA A 106 -14.41 -2.51 -15.76
C ALA A 106 -13.77 -3.52 -16.72
N ARG A 107 -12.47 -3.77 -16.59
CA ARG A 107 -11.68 -4.54 -17.56
C ARG A 107 -11.63 -6.03 -17.25
N ALA A 108 -11.35 -6.39 -15.98
CA ALA A 108 -11.26 -7.80 -15.55
C ALA A 108 -12.59 -8.36 -15.06
N LYS A 109 -13.56 -7.50 -14.71
CA LYS A 109 -14.89 -7.89 -14.20
C LYS A 109 -14.80 -8.85 -13.00
N LEU A 110 -13.81 -8.62 -12.13
CA LEU A 110 -13.58 -9.44 -10.93
C LEU A 110 -14.48 -9.04 -9.77
N LEU A 111 -15.01 -7.82 -9.78
CA LEU A 111 -15.92 -7.26 -8.78
C LEU A 111 -16.95 -6.34 -9.48
N PRO A 112 -18.11 -6.04 -8.86
CA PRO A 112 -19.12 -5.18 -9.46
C PRO A 112 -18.74 -3.70 -9.40
N ALA A 113 -19.35 -2.87 -10.26
CA ALA A 113 -19.07 -1.44 -10.35
C ALA A 113 -19.41 -0.65 -9.06
N ASN A 114 -20.34 -1.14 -8.25
CA ASN A 114 -20.74 -0.50 -6.99
C ASN A 114 -19.93 -0.99 -5.76
N TRP A 115 -18.74 -1.52 -5.97
CA TRP A 115 -17.88 -2.11 -4.94
C TRP A 115 -17.62 -1.16 -3.74
N GLN A 116 -17.54 0.16 -3.97
CA GLN A 116 -17.29 1.15 -2.92
C GLN A 116 -18.37 1.22 -1.85
N THR A 117 -19.60 0.82 -2.16
CA THR A 117 -20.72 0.87 -1.19
C THR A 117 -20.73 -0.30 -0.21
N ARG A 118 -19.78 -1.25 -0.34
CA ARG A 118 -19.79 -2.48 0.45
C ARG A 118 -19.20 -2.34 1.86
N LEU A 119 -18.36 -1.34 2.06
CA LEU A 119 -17.70 -1.08 3.34
C LEU A 119 -17.87 0.40 3.73
N PRO A 120 -17.71 0.74 5.02
CA PRO A 120 -17.83 2.12 5.48
C PRO A 120 -16.89 3.09 4.76
N ASN A 121 -17.29 4.38 4.74
CA ASN A 121 -16.48 5.47 4.18
C ASN A 121 -16.07 5.23 2.72
N ASN A 122 -16.98 4.76 1.86
CA ASN A 122 -16.69 4.39 0.48
C ASN A 122 -15.54 3.37 0.38
N SER A 123 -15.57 2.35 1.25
CA SER A 123 -14.55 1.31 1.35
C SER A 123 -13.15 1.84 1.67
N THR A 124 -13.05 2.96 2.42
CA THR A 124 -11.77 3.61 2.76
C THR A 124 -11.53 3.54 4.27
N PRO A 125 -10.71 2.58 4.76
CA PRO A 125 -10.50 2.37 6.20
C PRO A 125 -9.61 3.43 6.87
N TYR A 126 -8.85 4.19 6.12
CA TYR A 126 -7.95 5.25 6.58
C TYR A 126 -7.77 6.32 5.52
N THR A 127 -7.16 7.44 5.91
CA THR A 127 -6.80 8.53 4.99
C THR A 127 -5.34 8.93 5.16
N SER A 128 -4.86 9.74 4.22
CA SER A 128 -3.56 10.39 4.28
C SER A 128 -3.64 11.71 3.51
N THR A 129 -2.51 12.38 3.36
CA THR A 129 -2.40 13.58 2.53
C THR A 129 -1.01 13.66 1.91
N ILE A 130 -0.78 14.65 1.06
CA ILE A 130 0.53 14.92 0.46
C ILE A 130 1.23 16.00 1.27
N VAL A 131 2.47 15.73 1.62
CA VAL A 131 3.39 16.62 2.31
C VAL A 131 4.70 16.73 1.54
N PHE A 132 5.59 17.63 1.95
CA PHE A 132 6.94 17.75 1.39
C PHE A 132 7.95 17.21 2.42
N LEU A 133 8.81 16.32 2.00
CA LEU A 133 9.97 15.91 2.76
C LEU A 133 11.18 16.68 2.20
N VAL A 134 11.83 17.47 3.03
CA VAL A 134 12.99 18.30 2.66
C VAL A 134 14.23 17.87 3.42
N ARG A 135 15.40 18.27 2.94
CA ARG A 135 16.67 18.05 3.65
C ARG A 135 16.65 18.78 5.00
N LYS A 136 17.35 18.26 6.00
CA LYS A 136 17.43 18.84 7.33
C LYS A 136 17.82 20.31 7.30
N GLY A 137 17.08 21.13 8.05
CA GLY A 137 17.25 22.58 8.08
C GLY A 137 16.70 23.31 6.87
N ASN A 138 16.06 22.60 5.94
CA ASN A 138 15.36 23.17 4.78
C ASN A 138 16.18 24.23 4.03
N PRO A 139 17.34 23.85 3.43
CA PRO A 139 18.28 24.82 2.83
C PRO A 139 17.66 25.67 1.72
N TRP A 140 16.67 25.14 1.00
CA TRP A 140 15.94 25.82 -0.07
C TRP A 140 14.76 26.68 0.42
N LYS A 141 14.50 26.71 1.73
CA LYS A 141 13.38 27.44 2.34
C LYS A 141 12.06 27.12 1.64
N ILE A 142 11.78 25.81 1.50
CA ILE A 142 10.53 25.31 0.94
C ILE A 142 9.47 25.36 2.03
N HIS A 143 8.46 26.20 1.87
CA HIS A 143 7.36 26.37 2.82
C HIS A 143 6.01 26.02 2.22
N ASP A 144 5.87 26.18 0.90
CA ASP A 144 4.61 25.94 0.20
C ASP A 144 4.85 25.54 -1.27
N TRP A 145 3.78 25.20 -1.95
CA TRP A 145 3.75 24.80 -3.36
C TRP A 145 4.47 25.80 -4.28
N ALA A 146 4.35 27.11 -4.02
CA ALA A 146 5.03 28.15 -4.81
C ALA A 146 6.55 27.97 -4.85
N ASP A 147 7.14 27.42 -3.79
CA ASP A 147 8.57 27.25 -3.67
C ASP A 147 9.10 26.11 -4.56
N LEU A 148 8.25 25.16 -4.92
CA LEU A 148 8.61 24.00 -5.74
C LEU A 148 8.92 24.36 -7.20
N VAL A 149 8.52 25.53 -7.64
CA VAL A 149 8.77 26.03 -9.01
C VAL A 149 9.87 27.08 -9.08
N LYS A 150 10.62 27.31 -7.99
CA LYS A 150 11.82 28.15 -7.97
C LYS A 150 12.89 27.54 -8.89
N PRO A 151 13.64 28.36 -9.62
CA PRO A 151 14.78 27.85 -10.42
C PRO A 151 15.80 27.09 -9.56
N GLY A 152 16.23 25.93 -10.02
CA GLY A 152 17.25 25.12 -9.36
C GLY A 152 16.75 24.17 -8.28
N VAL A 153 15.48 24.25 -7.84
CA VAL A 153 14.91 23.27 -6.90
C VAL A 153 14.65 21.95 -7.60
N GLY A 154 15.29 20.88 -7.12
CA GLY A 154 15.05 19.52 -7.60
C GLY A 154 13.88 18.87 -6.88
N VAL A 155 12.78 18.61 -7.59
CA VAL A 155 11.58 17.96 -7.04
C VAL A 155 11.58 16.48 -7.39
N ILE A 156 11.48 15.62 -6.39
CA ILE A 156 11.34 14.18 -6.57
C ILE A 156 9.88 13.78 -6.38
N VAL A 157 9.37 13.02 -7.32
CA VAL A 157 8.01 12.46 -7.31
C VAL A 157 7.97 11.19 -8.15
N SER A 158 7.00 10.32 -7.89
CA SER A 158 6.77 9.14 -8.72
C SER A 158 6.02 9.48 -10.01
N ASN A 159 6.01 8.53 -10.95
CA ASN A 159 5.31 8.66 -12.22
C ASN A 159 3.80 8.43 -12.05
N PRO A 160 2.92 9.38 -12.39
CA PRO A 160 1.47 9.22 -12.31
C PRO A 160 0.90 8.11 -13.21
N LYS A 161 1.64 7.67 -14.22
CA LYS A 161 1.22 6.55 -15.07
C LYS A 161 1.33 5.19 -14.37
N THR A 162 2.13 5.08 -13.30
CA THR A 162 2.38 3.82 -12.59
C THR A 162 2.03 3.87 -11.11
N SER A 163 2.11 5.06 -10.51
CA SER A 163 1.94 5.30 -9.07
C SER A 163 0.67 6.08 -8.76
N GLY A 164 -0.21 5.48 -7.96
CA GLY A 164 -1.39 6.17 -7.43
C GLY A 164 -1.03 7.34 -6.50
N GLY A 165 0.03 7.20 -5.71
CA GLY A 165 0.55 8.29 -4.87
C GLY A 165 0.98 9.50 -5.69
N ALA A 166 1.58 9.28 -6.85
CA ALA A 166 1.93 10.35 -7.76
C ALA A 166 0.71 11.05 -8.36
N ARG A 167 -0.39 10.33 -8.59
CA ARG A 167 -1.65 10.96 -9.03
C ARG A 167 -2.22 11.86 -7.94
N TRP A 168 -2.17 11.45 -6.67
CA TRP A 168 -2.56 12.30 -5.55
C TRP A 168 -1.66 13.53 -5.43
N ALA A 169 -0.33 13.39 -5.55
CA ALA A 169 0.60 14.51 -5.50
C ALA A 169 0.39 15.50 -6.66
N TYR A 170 0.19 15.00 -7.87
CA TYR A 170 -0.15 15.81 -9.05
C TYR A 170 -1.44 16.58 -8.84
N LEU A 171 -2.51 15.93 -8.35
CA LEU A 171 -3.80 16.56 -8.14
C LEU A 171 -3.77 17.59 -7.00
N ALA A 172 -3.01 17.35 -5.93
CA ALA A 172 -2.78 18.32 -4.87
C ALA A 172 -2.11 19.61 -5.42
N ALA A 173 -1.05 19.43 -6.21
CA ALA A 173 -0.35 20.51 -6.89
C ALA A 173 -1.25 21.26 -7.89
N TYR A 174 -2.05 20.53 -8.66
CA TYR A 174 -2.99 21.09 -9.62
C TYR A 174 -4.07 21.92 -8.92
N ALA A 175 -4.67 21.41 -7.83
CA ALA A 175 -5.66 22.12 -7.03
C ALA A 175 -5.11 23.40 -6.41
N TYR A 176 -3.84 23.39 -5.97
CA TYR A 176 -3.17 24.62 -5.55
C TYR A 176 -3.11 25.64 -6.71
N GLY A 177 -2.68 25.21 -7.89
CA GLY A 177 -2.63 26.10 -9.07
C GLY A 177 -4.00 26.64 -9.47
N GLN A 178 -5.07 25.83 -9.36
CA GLN A 178 -6.44 26.28 -9.64
C GLN A 178 -6.88 27.43 -8.73
N LYS A 179 -6.50 27.40 -7.45
CA LYS A 179 -6.79 28.48 -6.50
C LYS A 179 -6.10 29.80 -6.85
N GLN A 180 -4.99 29.75 -7.61
CA GLN A 180 -4.24 30.95 -7.99
C GLN A 180 -4.84 31.69 -9.21
N GLY A 181 -5.71 31.08 -9.99
CA GLY A 181 -6.28 31.73 -11.18
C GLY A 181 -6.96 30.74 -12.15
N GLY A 182 -7.58 29.71 -11.60
CA GLY A 182 -8.36 28.74 -12.37
C GLY A 182 -7.50 27.78 -13.20
N GLU A 183 -8.11 27.22 -14.23
CA GLU A 183 -7.55 26.10 -15.01
C GLU A 183 -6.23 26.47 -15.73
N ALA A 184 -6.16 27.67 -16.30
CA ALA A 184 -4.96 28.15 -16.99
C ALA A 184 -3.76 28.28 -16.04
N ALA A 185 -4.00 28.83 -14.83
CA ALA A 185 -2.98 28.96 -13.79
C ALA A 185 -2.53 27.58 -13.28
N ALA A 186 -3.45 26.64 -13.09
CA ALA A 186 -3.14 25.28 -12.70
C ALA A 186 -2.22 24.60 -13.73
N ARG A 187 -2.58 24.68 -15.01
CA ARG A 187 -1.78 24.11 -16.09
C ARG A 187 -0.40 24.73 -16.18
N ALA A 188 -0.29 26.05 -16.08
CA ALA A 188 0.99 26.73 -16.06
C ALA A 188 1.84 26.36 -14.85
N TYR A 189 1.23 26.25 -13.67
CA TYR A 189 1.91 25.86 -12.44
C TYR A 189 2.46 24.41 -12.54
N ILE A 190 1.61 23.44 -12.88
CA ILE A 190 2.03 22.04 -12.94
C ILE A 190 3.11 21.83 -14.02
N THR A 191 3.05 22.54 -15.14
CA THR A 191 4.08 22.51 -16.17
C THR A 191 5.43 22.97 -15.62
N ARG A 192 5.45 24.06 -14.84
CA ARG A 192 6.69 24.54 -14.17
C ARG A 192 7.18 23.56 -13.12
N LEU A 193 6.27 22.97 -12.33
CA LEU A 193 6.63 21.97 -11.33
C LEU A 193 7.37 20.79 -11.98
N TYR A 194 6.81 20.22 -13.04
CA TYR A 194 7.41 19.05 -13.70
C TYR A 194 8.70 19.34 -14.49
N LYS A 195 8.98 20.64 -14.80
CA LYS A 195 10.32 21.03 -15.29
C LYS A 195 11.41 20.90 -14.22
N ASN A 196 11.03 20.98 -12.95
CA ASN A 196 11.91 20.81 -11.81
C ASN A 196 12.02 19.34 -11.35
N VAL A 197 11.38 18.40 -12.06
CA VAL A 197 11.43 16.96 -11.76
C VAL A 197 12.50 16.30 -12.63
N PRO A 198 13.69 16.01 -12.09
CA PRO A 198 14.78 15.43 -12.87
C PRO A 198 14.56 13.96 -13.22
N VAL A 199 13.79 13.24 -12.40
CA VAL A 199 13.51 11.81 -12.59
C VAL A 199 12.17 11.44 -11.94
N LEU A 200 11.43 10.55 -12.60
CA LEU A 200 10.18 10.00 -12.10
C LEU A 200 10.40 8.59 -11.56
N GLY A 201 10.14 8.36 -10.28
CA GLY A 201 10.16 7.03 -9.67
C GLY A 201 9.01 6.16 -10.16
N ALA A 202 9.21 4.85 -10.26
CA ALA A 202 8.17 3.91 -10.67
C ALA A 202 7.02 3.78 -9.64
N GLY A 203 7.32 4.05 -8.36
CA GLY A 203 6.39 4.05 -7.23
C GLY A 203 6.93 4.91 -6.09
N ALA A 204 6.20 5.01 -4.98
CA ALA A 204 6.59 5.83 -3.85
C ALA A 204 7.95 5.42 -3.27
N ARG A 205 8.17 4.12 -3.08
CA ARG A 205 9.43 3.60 -2.52
C ARG A 205 10.64 3.90 -3.43
N ASP A 206 10.49 3.86 -4.76
CA ASP A 206 11.57 4.23 -5.70
C ASP A 206 11.87 5.72 -5.64
N ALA A 207 10.85 6.58 -5.51
CA ALA A 207 11.04 8.01 -5.30
C ALA A 207 11.75 8.30 -3.95
N THR A 208 11.35 7.62 -2.87
CA THR A 208 12.03 7.70 -1.56
C THR A 208 13.49 7.25 -1.65
N THR A 209 13.76 6.13 -2.34
CA THR A 209 15.14 5.64 -2.57
C THR A 209 15.98 6.67 -3.35
N THR A 210 15.40 7.26 -4.39
CA THR A 210 16.06 8.29 -5.18
C THR A 210 16.40 9.52 -4.32
N PHE A 211 15.46 9.97 -3.52
CA PHE A 211 15.66 11.09 -2.62
C PHE A 211 16.59 10.75 -1.46
N ALA A 212 16.26 9.73 -0.66
CA ALA A 212 16.93 9.48 0.60
C ALA A 212 18.26 8.73 0.48
N GLN A 213 18.34 7.71 -0.39
CA GLN A 213 19.55 6.89 -0.51
C GLN A 213 20.52 7.41 -1.58
N ARG A 214 20.00 7.82 -2.76
CA ARG A 214 20.83 8.34 -3.85
C ARG A 214 21.15 9.82 -3.70
N ASN A 215 20.53 10.49 -2.73
CA ASN A 215 20.71 11.91 -2.45
C ASN A 215 20.42 12.84 -3.63
N ILE A 216 19.42 12.48 -4.45
CA ILE A 216 19.01 13.27 -5.63
C ILE A 216 17.80 14.13 -5.25
N GLY A 217 17.80 15.40 -5.66
CA GLY A 217 16.74 16.37 -5.41
C GLY A 217 16.77 17.01 -4.03
N ASP A 218 15.98 18.06 -3.88
CA ASP A 218 15.91 18.92 -2.69
C ASP A 218 14.65 18.72 -1.89
N VAL A 219 13.58 18.30 -2.56
CA VAL A 219 12.26 18.04 -1.97
C VAL A 219 11.63 16.80 -2.59
N LEU A 220 11.04 15.94 -1.75
CA LEU A 220 10.23 14.80 -2.16
C LEU A 220 8.75 15.13 -1.88
N LEU A 221 7.91 15.04 -2.92
CA LEU A 221 6.45 15.02 -2.75
C LEU A 221 6.05 13.63 -2.26
N SER A 222 5.63 13.55 -1.02
CA SER A 222 5.42 12.29 -0.31
C SER A 222 4.02 12.17 0.29
N TRP A 223 3.55 10.95 0.47
CA TRP A 223 2.49 10.68 1.42
C TRP A 223 2.95 11.02 2.84
N GLU A 224 2.04 11.52 3.68
CA GLU A 224 2.33 11.88 5.06
C GLU A 224 2.96 10.70 5.84
N ASN A 225 2.38 9.51 5.76
CA ASN A 225 2.91 8.31 6.40
C ASN A 225 4.30 7.91 5.88
N GLU A 226 4.54 8.00 4.56
CA GLU A 226 5.84 7.67 3.96
C GLU A 226 6.93 8.66 4.38
N ALA A 227 6.57 9.94 4.59
CA ALA A 227 7.51 10.94 5.11
C ALA A 227 7.96 10.61 6.54
N PHE A 228 7.04 10.17 7.42
CA PHE A 228 7.39 9.69 8.75
C PHE A 228 8.26 8.44 8.70
N LEU A 229 7.86 7.44 7.92
CA LEU A 229 8.65 6.21 7.75
C LEU A 229 10.05 6.50 7.21
N THR A 230 10.20 7.47 6.29
CA THR A 230 11.52 7.86 5.78
C THR A 230 12.40 8.44 6.89
N ILE A 231 11.85 9.24 7.79
CA ILE A 231 12.59 9.78 8.93
C ILE A 231 12.96 8.65 9.91
N GLU A 232 12.08 7.70 10.15
CA GLU A 232 12.34 6.54 11.01
C GLU A 232 13.45 5.64 10.43
N GLU A 233 13.43 5.40 9.12
CA GLU A 233 14.38 4.51 8.43
C GLU A 233 15.75 5.16 8.22
N PHE A 234 15.80 6.44 7.83
CA PHE A 234 17.04 7.14 7.43
C PHE A 234 17.52 8.18 8.45
N GLY A 235 16.88 8.25 9.62
CA GLY A 235 17.23 9.16 10.70
C GLY A 235 16.75 10.60 10.50
N ALA A 236 17.08 11.47 11.45
CA ALA A 236 16.64 12.87 11.52
C ALA A 236 17.33 13.79 10.48
N ASN A 237 17.58 13.30 9.25
CA ASN A 237 18.23 14.04 8.17
C ASN A 237 17.22 14.80 7.29
N TYR A 238 15.96 14.79 7.66
CA TYR A 238 14.86 15.38 6.90
C TYR A 238 13.91 16.13 7.81
N ASP A 239 13.20 17.09 7.24
CA ASP A 239 12.09 17.81 7.88
C ASP A 239 10.82 17.66 7.03
N ILE A 240 9.66 17.51 7.70
CA ILE A 240 8.36 17.46 7.02
C ILE A 240 7.81 18.89 6.94
N VAL A 241 7.52 19.34 5.75
CA VAL A 241 6.86 20.60 5.48
C VAL A 241 5.42 20.33 5.05
N TYR A 242 4.48 20.90 5.78
CA TYR A 242 3.06 20.85 5.47
C TYR A 242 2.71 22.09 4.63
N PRO A 243 2.22 21.93 3.38
CA PRO A 243 1.85 23.05 2.54
C PRO A 243 0.58 23.76 3.04
N SER A 244 0.31 24.95 2.53
CA SER A 244 -0.88 25.76 2.88
C SER A 244 -2.20 25.04 2.58
N SER A 245 -2.21 24.11 1.64
CA SER A 245 -3.33 23.22 1.34
C SER A 245 -2.85 21.95 0.64
N SER A 246 -3.62 20.88 0.77
CA SER A 246 -3.31 19.60 0.12
C SER A 246 -4.61 18.91 -0.34
N ILE A 247 -4.55 17.62 -0.61
CA ILE A 247 -5.67 16.77 -1.01
C ILE A 247 -5.92 15.69 0.02
N LEU A 248 -7.18 15.39 0.32
CA LEU A 248 -7.56 14.25 1.16
C LEU A 248 -7.37 12.98 0.32
N ALA A 249 -6.32 12.24 0.60
CA ALA A 249 -6.08 10.96 -0.03
C ALA A 249 -6.88 9.87 0.71
N GLU A 250 -7.72 9.17 -0.05
CA GLU A 250 -8.65 8.15 0.45
C GLU A 250 -8.37 6.80 -0.24
N PRO A 251 -7.38 6.03 0.26
CA PRO A 251 -7.03 4.74 -0.32
C PRO A 251 -8.10 3.69 0.01
N PRO A 252 -8.77 3.15 -1.03
CA PRO A 252 -9.84 2.19 -0.82
C PRO A 252 -9.37 0.75 -0.82
N VAL A 253 -10.26 -0.12 -0.33
CA VAL A 253 -10.06 -1.57 -0.31
C VAL A 253 -11.26 -2.29 -0.95
N ALA A 254 -11.02 -3.43 -1.60
CA ALA A 254 -12.10 -4.19 -2.23
C ALA A 254 -11.82 -5.69 -2.26
N LEU A 255 -12.91 -6.45 -2.23
CA LEU A 255 -12.94 -7.89 -2.45
C LEU A 255 -13.00 -8.18 -3.95
N LEU A 256 -12.22 -9.12 -4.43
CA LEU A 256 -12.29 -9.60 -5.81
C LEU A 256 -13.18 -10.85 -5.89
N ASP A 257 -14.47 -10.63 -6.09
CA ASP A 257 -15.52 -11.64 -5.98
C ASP A 257 -15.23 -12.95 -6.71
N LYS A 258 -14.86 -12.86 -7.98
CA LYS A 258 -14.60 -14.06 -8.79
C LYS A 258 -13.40 -14.88 -8.30
N ASN A 259 -12.40 -14.21 -7.74
CA ASN A 259 -11.21 -14.89 -7.23
C ASN A 259 -11.51 -15.56 -5.89
N VAL A 260 -12.13 -14.85 -4.94
CA VAL A 260 -12.46 -15.45 -3.64
C VAL A 260 -13.45 -16.60 -3.74
N ASP A 261 -14.36 -16.59 -4.73
CA ASP A 261 -15.25 -17.72 -4.99
C ASP A 261 -14.49 -18.94 -5.53
N ARG A 262 -13.56 -18.71 -6.47
CA ARG A 262 -12.70 -19.75 -7.02
C ARG A 262 -11.79 -20.36 -5.96
N HIS A 263 -11.20 -19.51 -5.11
CA HIS A 263 -10.30 -19.93 -4.04
C HIS A 263 -11.03 -20.48 -2.81
N LYS A 264 -12.35 -20.28 -2.72
CA LYS A 264 -13.19 -20.58 -1.54
C LYS A 264 -12.75 -19.78 -0.30
N THR A 265 -12.28 -18.56 -0.50
CA THR A 265 -11.73 -17.68 0.54
C THR A 265 -12.68 -16.54 0.91
N ARG A 266 -13.89 -16.47 0.36
CA ARG A 266 -14.83 -15.35 0.51
C ARG A 266 -15.06 -14.97 1.98
N THR A 267 -15.30 -15.94 2.85
CA THR A 267 -15.61 -15.69 4.27
C THR A 267 -14.43 -15.02 4.97
N VAL A 268 -13.23 -15.57 4.82
CA VAL A 268 -12.03 -15.02 5.47
C VAL A 268 -11.60 -13.70 4.84
N ALA A 269 -11.70 -13.54 3.51
CA ALA A 269 -11.36 -12.31 2.82
C ALA A 269 -12.32 -11.16 3.18
N THR A 270 -13.63 -11.45 3.33
CA THR A 270 -14.60 -10.49 3.85
C THR A 270 -14.30 -10.12 5.31
N GLY A 271 -13.95 -11.12 6.13
CA GLY A 271 -13.50 -10.90 7.51
C GLY A 271 -12.26 -10.00 7.58
N TYR A 272 -11.30 -10.21 6.68
CA TYR A 272 -10.09 -9.41 6.58
C TYR A 272 -10.38 -7.92 6.29
N LEU A 273 -11.23 -7.64 5.30
CA LEU A 273 -11.59 -6.27 4.96
C LEU A 273 -12.39 -5.58 6.07
N ASN A 274 -13.32 -6.30 6.73
CA ASN A 274 -14.06 -5.76 7.87
C ASN A 274 -13.16 -5.51 9.08
N PHE A 275 -12.11 -6.34 9.28
CA PHE A 275 -11.17 -6.16 10.38
C PHE A 275 -10.44 -4.82 10.30
N LEU A 276 -10.21 -4.26 9.09
CA LEU A 276 -9.57 -2.96 8.91
C LEU A 276 -10.32 -1.81 9.62
N TYR A 277 -11.61 -1.99 9.90
CA TYR A 277 -12.46 -1.03 10.61
C TYR A 277 -12.59 -1.33 12.12
N SER A 278 -11.95 -2.40 12.61
CA SER A 278 -11.94 -2.73 14.03
C SER A 278 -11.07 -1.76 14.84
N PRO A 279 -11.34 -1.54 16.14
CA PRO A 279 -10.51 -0.70 16.99
C PRO A 279 -9.03 -1.10 16.97
N LEU A 280 -8.73 -2.40 16.97
CA LEU A 280 -7.36 -2.91 16.91
C LEU A 280 -6.66 -2.52 15.60
N ALA A 281 -7.31 -2.73 14.45
CA ALA A 281 -6.74 -2.35 13.17
C ALA A 281 -6.59 -0.83 13.02
N GLN A 282 -7.54 -0.06 13.54
CA GLN A 282 -7.50 1.40 13.53
C GLN A 282 -6.37 1.96 14.41
N ASP A 283 -6.05 1.29 15.50
CA ASP A 283 -4.87 1.61 16.32
C ASP A 283 -3.56 1.32 15.56
N ILE A 284 -3.47 0.18 14.88
CA ILE A 284 -2.32 -0.15 14.01
C ILE A 284 -2.19 0.88 12.87
N ILE A 285 -3.29 1.27 12.24
CA ILE A 285 -3.33 2.29 11.18
C ILE A 285 -2.74 3.62 11.69
N GLY A 286 -3.17 4.09 12.87
CA GLY A 286 -2.63 5.31 13.49
C GLY A 286 -1.15 5.21 13.82
N LYS A 287 -0.70 4.06 14.33
CA LYS A 287 0.71 3.78 14.63
C LYS A 287 1.61 3.83 13.40
N HIS A 288 1.08 3.46 12.23
CA HIS A 288 1.77 3.55 10.95
C HIS A 288 1.55 4.89 10.23
N HIS A 289 1.19 5.95 10.96
CA HIS A 289 1.05 7.32 10.46
C HIS A 289 0.00 7.50 9.36
N TYR A 290 -0.99 6.60 9.26
CA TYR A 290 -2.21 6.86 8.53
C TYR A 290 -3.25 7.47 9.45
N ARG A 291 -4.09 8.35 8.92
CA ARG A 291 -5.16 9.02 9.67
C ARG A 291 -6.33 8.04 9.85
N PRO A 292 -6.59 7.55 11.08
CA PRO A 292 -7.66 6.58 11.32
C PRO A 292 -9.04 7.16 11.08
N ARG A 293 -10.01 6.29 10.75
CA ARG A 293 -11.45 6.65 10.65
C ARG A 293 -12.19 6.43 11.97
N ASP A 294 -11.69 5.58 12.85
CA ASP A 294 -12.25 5.38 14.19
C ASP A 294 -12.02 6.62 15.06
N PRO A 295 -13.05 7.19 15.72
CA PRO A 295 -12.91 8.43 16.50
C PRO A 295 -11.93 8.31 17.68
N ALA A 296 -11.88 7.16 18.36
CA ALA A 296 -10.99 6.96 19.50
C ALA A 296 -9.53 6.89 19.03
N ALA A 297 -9.26 6.14 17.96
CA ALA A 297 -7.93 6.10 17.35
C ALA A 297 -7.54 7.47 16.77
N ALA A 298 -8.45 8.18 16.10
CA ALA A 298 -8.20 9.52 15.59
C ALA A 298 -7.81 10.50 16.70
N THR A 299 -8.48 10.45 17.84
CA THR A 299 -8.15 11.26 19.03
C THR A 299 -6.78 10.88 19.60
N LYS A 300 -6.51 9.58 19.73
CA LYS A 300 -5.22 9.06 20.25
C LYS A 300 -4.02 9.57 19.45
N TYR A 301 -4.15 9.61 18.10
CA TYR A 301 -3.07 9.98 17.19
C TYR A 301 -3.15 11.42 16.69
N ALA A 302 -4.09 12.25 17.19
CA ALA A 302 -4.32 13.62 16.71
C ALA A 302 -3.05 14.49 16.71
N ALA A 303 -2.21 14.36 17.73
CA ALA A 303 -0.96 15.12 17.85
C ALA A 303 0.08 14.81 16.76
N SER A 304 -0.01 13.65 16.12
CA SER A 304 0.89 13.24 15.03
C SER A 304 0.52 13.86 13.70
N PHE A 305 -0.69 14.42 13.55
CA PHE A 305 -1.21 14.89 12.27
C PHE A 305 -1.50 16.38 12.28
N LYS A 306 -0.72 17.14 11.53
CA LYS A 306 -0.99 18.56 11.38
C LYS A 306 -2.30 18.77 10.61
N GLN A 307 -3.16 19.64 11.12
CA GLN A 307 -4.38 20.03 10.42
C GLN A 307 -4.04 21.06 9.35
N ILE A 308 -4.36 20.72 8.12
CA ILE A 308 -4.22 21.61 6.95
C ILE A 308 -5.51 21.56 6.12
N PRO A 309 -5.86 22.63 5.41
CA PRO A 309 -6.96 22.60 4.45
C PRO A 309 -6.73 21.55 3.38
N MET A 310 -7.71 20.68 3.14
CA MET A 310 -7.65 19.64 2.11
C MET A 310 -8.87 19.71 1.20
N VAL A 311 -8.65 19.61 -0.11
CA VAL A 311 -9.72 19.39 -1.07
C VAL A 311 -9.97 17.89 -1.22
N THR A 312 -11.21 17.50 -1.56
CA THR A 312 -11.51 16.12 -1.94
C THR A 312 -11.43 15.94 -3.46
N ILE A 313 -11.29 14.70 -3.90
CA ILE A 313 -11.28 14.35 -5.33
C ILE A 313 -12.60 14.75 -6.01
N ASP A 314 -13.72 14.61 -5.30
CA ASP A 314 -15.04 14.92 -5.83
C ASP A 314 -15.24 16.44 -5.96
N GLN A 315 -14.88 17.21 -4.93
CA GLN A 315 -15.03 18.67 -4.93
C GLN A 315 -14.15 19.36 -5.98
N ALA A 316 -12.87 18.95 -6.07
CA ALA A 316 -11.91 19.65 -6.93
C ALA A 316 -11.90 19.12 -8.38
N PHE A 317 -12.22 17.84 -8.59
CA PHE A 317 -12.04 17.18 -9.89
C PHE A 317 -13.27 16.44 -10.41
N GLY A 318 -14.37 16.41 -9.65
CA GLY A 318 -15.59 15.69 -10.02
C GLY A 318 -15.43 14.17 -10.01
N GLY A 319 -14.58 13.67 -9.12
CA GLY A 319 -14.32 12.25 -8.88
C GLY A 319 -13.23 11.64 -9.74
N TRP A 320 -12.84 10.40 -9.39
CA TRP A 320 -11.71 9.70 -10.03
C TRP A 320 -11.93 9.44 -11.51
N LYS A 321 -13.14 9.10 -11.94
CA LYS A 321 -13.42 8.85 -13.37
C LYS A 321 -13.09 10.07 -14.24
N LYS A 322 -13.50 11.26 -13.81
CA LYS A 322 -13.22 12.51 -14.52
C LYS A 322 -11.74 12.89 -14.42
N ALA A 323 -11.15 12.81 -13.22
CA ALA A 323 -9.74 13.08 -13.02
C ALA A 323 -8.84 12.18 -13.87
N GLN A 324 -9.14 10.87 -13.94
CA GLN A 324 -8.41 9.91 -14.76
C GLN A 324 -8.48 10.27 -16.25
N ALA A 325 -9.68 10.55 -16.76
CA ALA A 325 -9.88 10.89 -18.17
C ALA A 325 -9.17 12.20 -18.55
N THR A 326 -9.23 13.20 -17.70
CA THR A 326 -8.67 14.54 -17.99
C THR A 326 -7.14 14.55 -17.85
N HIS A 327 -6.61 13.95 -16.78
CA HIS A 327 -5.21 14.15 -16.41
C HIS A 327 -4.30 12.98 -16.75
N PHE A 328 -4.76 11.72 -16.66
CA PHE A 328 -3.88 10.56 -16.64
C PHE A 328 -4.13 9.52 -17.74
N ALA A 329 -5.24 9.62 -18.48
CA ALA A 329 -5.47 8.82 -19.69
C ALA A 329 -4.37 9.09 -20.73
N ASP A 330 -4.21 8.18 -21.68
CA ASP A 330 -3.27 8.38 -22.79
C ASP A 330 -3.66 9.64 -23.57
N GLY A 331 -2.69 10.53 -23.78
CA GLY A 331 -2.90 11.86 -24.34
C GLY A 331 -3.52 12.88 -23.39
N GLY A 332 -3.75 12.52 -22.11
CA GLY A 332 -4.24 13.41 -21.07
C GLY A 332 -3.27 14.54 -20.72
N LEU A 333 -3.66 15.41 -19.80
CA LEU A 333 -2.86 16.60 -19.44
C LEU A 333 -1.44 16.27 -19.01
N PHE A 334 -1.23 15.16 -18.27
CA PHE A 334 0.09 14.76 -17.85
C PHE A 334 1.01 14.48 -19.04
N ASP A 335 0.54 13.74 -20.04
CA ASP A 335 1.32 13.41 -21.25
C ASP A 335 1.65 14.65 -22.10
N GLN A 336 0.83 15.69 -22.03
CA GLN A 336 1.06 16.96 -22.73
C GLN A 336 2.12 17.81 -22.02
N ILE A 337 2.22 17.70 -20.70
CA ILE A 337 3.11 18.49 -19.84
C ILE A 337 4.48 17.87 -19.72
N TYR A 338 4.53 16.58 -19.43
CA TYR A 338 5.77 15.83 -19.22
C TYR A 338 6.12 15.04 -20.47
N LYS A 339 7.12 15.52 -21.20
CA LYS A 339 7.76 14.77 -22.28
C LYS A 339 9.13 14.31 -21.77
N PRO A 340 9.39 13.00 -21.65
CA PRO A 340 10.71 12.52 -21.36
C PRO A 340 11.69 13.09 -22.38
N ALA A 341 12.86 13.53 -21.91
CA ALA A 341 13.95 13.99 -22.77
C ALA A 341 14.51 12.83 -23.61
#